data_3f20d36cd429caa57b8519aa71a5cf4c
#
_entry.id   3f20d36cd429caa57b8519aa71a5cf4c
#
_cell.length_a   1.000
_cell.length_b   1.000
_cell.length_c   1.000
_cell.angle_alpha   90.00
_cell.angle_beta   90.00
_cell.angle_gamma   90.00
#
_symmetry.space_group_name_H-M   'P 1'
#
loop_
_entity.id
_entity.type
_entity.pdbx_description
1 polymer ?
#
loop_
_entity_poly.entity_id
_entity_poly.type
_entity_poly.pdbx_seq_one_letter_code
_entity_poly.pdbx_strand_id
1 'polypeptide(L)'
;MAEFLLVHGAWHGGWCWRHVADALRAAGHRVLTPTLTGLGERAHLMTAETGVATHLADILAVLDCEEMADVVLVGHSYGARPTALASAHPAVRHWV
;
A
#
# COMPACT_ATOMS: atom_id res chain seq x y z
N MET A 1 7.42 -5.40 -17.36
CA MET A 1 7.53 -4.64 -16.11
C MET A 1 6.14 -4.35 -15.59
N ALA A 2 5.89 -4.59 -14.32
CA ALA A 2 4.62 -4.28 -13.67
C ALA A 2 4.86 -3.28 -12.53
N GLU A 3 3.77 -2.66 -12.05
CA GLU A 3 3.81 -1.78 -10.90
C GLU A 3 3.08 -2.46 -9.75
N PHE A 4 3.74 -2.53 -8.61
CA PHE A 4 3.20 -3.15 -7.40
C PHE A 4 3.06 -2.11 -6.30
N LEU A 5 1.92 -2.14 -5.62
CA LEU A 5 1.70 -1.37 -4.41
C LEU A 5 1.39 -2.37 -3.29
N LEU A 6 2.30 -2.49 -2.34
CA LEU A 6 2.21 -3.49 -1.28
C LEU A 6 1.80 -2.83 0.03
N VAL A 7 0.69 -3.26 0.60
CA VAL A 7 0.12 -2.66 1.81
C VAL A 7 0.21 -3.63 2.97
N HIS A 8 0.90 -3.22 4.02
CA HIS A 8 1.18 -4.03 5.21
C HIS A 8 -0.06 -4.23 6.09
N GLY A 9 0.04 -5.19 7.02
CA GLY A 9 -0.99 -5.44 8.02
C GLY A 9 -0.82 -4.59 9.28
N ALA A 10 -1.72 -4.81 10.25
CA ALA A 10 -1.62 -4.16 11.57
C ALA A 10 -0.28 -4.50 12.23
N TRP A 11 0.21 -3.58 13.05
CA TRP A 11 1.48 -3.69 13.78
C TRP A 11 2.74 -3.68 12.91
N HIS A 12 2.59 -3.53 11.59
CA HIS A 12 3.71 -3.47 10.66
C HIS A 12 3.83 -2.08 10.05
N GLY A 13 4.71 -1.92 9.09
CA GLY A 13 4.90 -0.76 8.24
C GLY A 13 5.38 -1.23 6.89
N GLY A 14 5.59 -0.30 5.97
CA GLY A 14 6.06 -0.64 4.63
C GLY A 14 7.36 -1.44 4.62
N TRP A 15 8.18 -1.27 5.64
CA TRP A 15 9.46 -1.97 5.79
C TRP A 15 9.31 -3.50 5.92
N CYS A 16 8.14 -4.01 6.27
CA CYS A 16 7.93 -5.46 6.35
C CYS A 16 8.01 -6.13 4.98
N TRP A 17 7.84 -5.35 3.92
CA TRP A 17 7.89 -5.84 2.54
C TRP A 17 9.30 -5.81 1.93
N ARG A 18 10.34 -5.40 2.70
CA ARG A 18 11.65 -5.11 2.10
C ARG A 18 12.21 -6.25 1.26
N HIS A 19 12.11 -7.50 1.72
CA HIS A 19 12.66 -8.63 0.99
C HIS A 19 11.86 -8.92 -0.28
N VAL A 20 10.53 -8.85 -0.20
CA VAL A 20 9.66 -9.03 -1.37
C VAL A 20 9.89 -7.90 -2.37
N ALA A 21 9.95 -6.66 -1.87
CA ALA A 21 10.17 -5.49 -2.72
C ALA A 21 11.51 -5.57 -3.44
N ASP A 22 12.58 -5.98 -2.74
CA ASP A 22 13.90 -6.12 -3.35
C ASP A 22 13.88 -7.16 -4.46
N ALA A 23 13.22 -8.30 -4.24
CA ALA A 23 13.11 -9.35 -5.25
C ALA A 23 12.34 -8.89 -6.48
N LEU A 24 11.22 -8.18 -6.28
CA LEU A 24 10.42 -7.67 -7.39
C LEU A 24 11.18 -6.60 -8.18
N ARG A 25 11.88 -5.71 -7.47
CA ARG A 25 12.69 -4.67 -8.12
C ARG A 25 13.84 -5.28 -8.91
N ALA A 26 14.48 -6.33 -8.38
CA ALA A 26 15.53 -7.05 -9.10
C ALA A 26 15.01 -7.68 -10.39
N ALA A 27 13.73 -8.05 -10.41
CA ALA A 27 13.07 -8.58 -11.61
C ALA A 27 12.59 -7.49 -12.58
N GLY A 28 12.87 -6.22 -12.30
CA GLY A 28 12.54 -5.10 -13.17
C GLY A 28 11.20 -4.44 -12.93
N HIS A 29 10.55 -4.72 -11.81
CA HIS A 29 9.26 -4.12 -11.48
C HIS A 29 9.41 -2.85 -10.64
N ARG A 30 8.43 -1.96 -10.77
CA ARG A 30 8.30 -0.81 -9.88
C ARG A 30 7.52 -1.24 -8.66
N VAL A 31 8.04 -0.96 -7.47
CA VAL A 31 7.40 -1.40 -6.21
C VAL A 31 7.39 -0.26 -5.22
N LEU A 32 6.21 0.04 -4.69
CA LEU A 32 6.04 1.01 -3.62
C LEU A 32 5.45 0.31 -2.40
N THR A 33 5.95 0.66 -1.22
CA THR A 33 5.58 0.02 0.04
C THR A 33 5.31 1.09 1.10
N PRO A 34 4.19 1.83 0.96
CA PRO A 34 3.90 2.90 1.92
C PRO A 34 3.58 2.33 3.30
N THR A 35 3.80 3.14 4.33
CA THR A 35 3.33 2.86 5.67
C THR A 35 2.03 3.63 5.89
N LEU A 36 0.99 2.93 6.33
CA LEU A 36 -0.30 3.53 6.61
C LEU A 36 -0.20 4.51 7.78
N THR A 37 -0.97 5.60 7.72
CA THR A 37 -0.98 6.63 8.75
C THR A 37 -1.21 6.02 10.14
N GLY A 38 -0.35 6.39 11.08
CA GLY A 38 -0.47 5.97 12.48
C GLY A 38 0.11 4.60 12.79
N LEU A 39 0.68 3.91 11.79
CA LEU A 39 1.26 2.57 11.98
C LEU A 39 2.78 2.61 11.71
N GLY A 40 3.47 1.55 12.11
CA GLY A 40 4.91 1.43 11.90
C GLY A 40 5.69 2.65 12.36
N GLU A 41 6.57 3.14 11.51
CA GLU A 41 7.37 4.34 11.79
C GLU A 41 6.54 5.63 11.79
N ARG A 42 5.26 5.55 11.41
CA ARG A 42 4.32 6.67 11.44
C ARG A 42 3.38 6.61 12.65
N ALA A 43 3.73 5.81 13.66
CA ALA A 43 2.90 5.62 14.86
C ALA A 43 2.57 6.95 15.57
N HIS A 44 3.48 7.91 15.51
CA HIS A 44 3.29 9.23 16.13
C HIS A 44 2.14 10.05 15.50
N LEU A 45 1.63 9.62 14.34
CA LEU A 45 0.52 10.28 13.66
C LEU A 45 -0.84 9.68 14.03
N MET A 46 -0.86 8.66 14.88
CA MET A 46 -2.12 8.01 15.28
C MET A 46 -3.00 9.00 16.06
N THR A 47 -4.27 9.06 15.67
CA THR A 47 -5.30 9.83 16.38
C THR A 47 -6.54 8.98 16.57
N ALA A 48 -7.51 9.49 17.33
CA ALA A 48 -8.78 8.79 17.53
C ALA A 48 -9.58 8.62 16.23
N GLU A 49 -9.32 9.48 15.23
CA GLU A 49 -10.00 9.44 13.95
C GLU A 49 -9.31 8.56 12.92
N THR A 50 -8.13 8.04 13.23
CA THR A 50 -7.39 7.17 12.30
C THR A 50 -8.11 5.85 12.14
N GLY A 51 -8.46 5.48 10.92
CA GLY A 51 -9.18 4.25 10.64
C GLY A 51 -9.07 3.84 9.18
N VAL A 52 -9.99 2.96 8.76
CA VAL A 52 -9.98 2.43 7.38
C VAL A 52 -10.07 3.54 6.34
N ALA A 53 -10.90 4.56 6.59
CA ALA A 53 -11.02 5.69 5.66
C ALA A 53 -9.70 6.45 5.53
N THR A 54 -8.96 6.62 6.63
CA THR A 54 -7.63 7.24 6.61
C THR A 54 -6.67 6.42 5.76
N HIS A 55 -6.67 5.12 5.97
CA HIS A 55 -5.78 4.20 5.27
C HIS A 55 -6.13 4.06 3.80
N LEU A 56 -7.42 4.11 3.47
CA LEU A 56 -7.85 4.20 2.07
C LEU A 56 -7.31 5.46 1.41
N ALA A 57 -7.40 6.60 2.10
CA ALA A 57 -6.87 7.86 1.58
C ALA A 57 -5.35 7.79 1.35
N ASP A 58 -4.61 7.12 2.25
CA ASP A 58 -3.17 6.91 2.08
C ASP A 58 -2.87 6.18 0.76
N ILE A 59 -3.62 5.09 0.49
CA ILE A 59 -3.40 4.28 -0.71
C ILE A 59 -3.77 5.07 -1.97
N LEU A 60 -4.91 5.74 -1.97
CA LEU A 60 -5.34 6.53 -3.13
C LEU A 60 -4.35 7.65 -3.42
N ALA A 61 -3.81 8.29 -2.39
CA ALA A 61 -2.82 9.35 -2.55
C ALA A 61 -1.54 8.83 -3.21
N VAL A 62 -1.09 7.63 -2.83
CA VAL A 62 0.09 7.02 -3.46
C VAL A 62 -0.17 6.74 -4.94
N LEU A 63 -1.32 6.14 -5.25
CA LEU A 63 -1.69 5.85 -6.64
C LEU A 63 -1.68 7.12 -7.48
N ASP A 64 -2.23 8.21 -6.96
CA ASP A 64 -2.34 9.47 -7.70
C ASP A 64 -1.02 10.24 -7.74
N CYS A 65 -0.38 10.43 -6.58
CA CYS A 65 0.82 11.26 -6.50
C CYS A 65 2.03 10.62 -7.18
N GLU A 66 2.12 9.29 -7.15
CA GLU A 66 3.19 8.55 -7.81
C GLU A 66 2.84 8.21 -9.27
N GLU A 67 1.69 8.66 -9.73
CA GLU A 67 1.23 8.45 -11.11
C GLU A 67 1.33 6.98 -11.52
N MET A 68 0.85 6.10 -10.66
CA MET A 68 0.92 4.66 -10.92
C MET A 68 -0.11 4.24 -11.96
N ALA A 69 0.22 3.20 -12.75
CA ALA A 69 -0.64 2.66 -13.79
C ALA A 69 -0.54 1.15 -13.84
N ASP A 70 -1.64 0.48 -14.18
CA ASP A 70 -1.73 -0.98 -14.30
C ASP A 70 -1.19 -1.67 -13.06
N VAL A 71 -1.61 -1.21 -11.89
CA VAL A 71 -1.06 -1.61 -10.60
C VAL A 71 -1.60 -2.95 -10.16
N VAL A 72 -0.69 -3.80 -9.66
CA VAL A 72 -1.04 -4.96 -8.86
C VAL A 72 -1.03 -4.50 -7.40
N LEU A 73 -2.21 -4.42 -6.80
CA LEU A 73 -2.40 -3.95 -5.43
C LEU A 73 -2.48 -5.15 -4.50
N VAL A 74 -1.57 -5.23 -3.55
CA VAL A 74 -1.47 -6.37 -2.63
C VAL A 74 -1.69 -5.89 -1.20
N GLY A 75 -2.66 -6.49 -0.51
CA GLY A 75 -2.93 -6.20 0.89
C GLY A 75 -2.71 -7.43 1.76
N HIS A 76 -1.98 -7.27 2.87
CA HIS A 76 -1.73 -8.34 3.81
C HIS A 76 -2.51 -8.10 5.10
N SER A 77 -3.26 -9.12 5.54
CA SER A 77 -3.99 -9.09 6.81
C SER A 77 -4.95 -7.88 6.88
N TYR A 78 -4.81 -6.99 7.86
CA TYR A 78 -5.62 -5.77 7.95
C TYR A 78 -5.55 -4.94 6.66
N GLY A 79 -4.37 -4.88 6.04
CA GLY A 79 -4.18 -4.12 4.80
C GLY A 79 -5.12 -4.53 3.68
N ALA A 80 -5.68 -5.74 3.72
CA ALA A 80 -6.65 -6.20 2.73
C ALA A 80 -7.93 -5.37 2.74
N ARG A 81 -8.31 -4.78 3.85
CA ARG A 81 -9.53 -3.95 3.93
C ARG A 81 -9.41 -2.66 3.13
N PRO A 82 -8.43 -1.79 3.41
CA PRO A 82 -8.30 -0.57 2.60
C PRO A 82 -7.93 -0.87 1.15
N THR A 83 -7.19 -1.96 0.86
CA THR A 83 -6.89 -2.30 -0.54
C THR A 83 -8.13 -2.75 -1.29
N ALA A 84 -9.04 -3.48 -0.65
CA ALA A 84 -10.31 -3.87 -1.27
C ALA A 84 -11.10 -2.63 -1.71
N LEU A 85 -11.15 -1.61 -0.85
CA LEU A 85 -11.84 -0.36 -1.17
C LEU A 85 -11.11 0.42 -2.28
N ALA A 86 -9.77 0.42 -2.25
CA ALA A 86 -8.96 1.12 -3.24
C ALA A 86 -8.96 0.42 -4.61
N SER A 87 -9.38 -0.85 -4.68
CA SER A 87 -9.36 -1.62 -5.92
C SER A 87 -10.25 -1.03 -7.02
N ALA A 88 -11.18 -0.15 -6.65
CA ALA A 88 -12.01 0.56 -7.62
C ALA A 88 -11.28 1.69 -8.35
N HIS A 89 -10.08 2.08 -7.88
CA HIS A 89 -9.31 3.13 -8.54
C HIS A 89 -8.91 2.69 -9.96
N PRO A 90 -9.01 3.59 -10.95
CA PRO A 90 -8.73 3.23 -12.35
C PRO A 90 -7.33 2.68 -12.60
N ALA A 91 -6.34 3.04 -11.78
CA ALA A 91 -4.97 2.56 -11.93
C ALA A 91 -4.79 1.10 -11.50
N VAL A 92 -5.73 0.54 -10.73
CA VAL A 92 -5.61 -0.83 -10.20
C VAL A 92 -6.09 -1.82 -11.25
N ARG A 93 -5.18 -2.70 -11.67
CA ARG A 93 -5.47 -3.76 -12.63
C ARG A 93 -5.83 -5.07 -11.94
N HIS A 94 -5.05 -5.42 -10.92
CA HIS A 94 -5.28 -6.62 -10.11
C HIS A 94 -5.21 -6.26 -8.63
N TRP A 95 -6.01 -6.95 -7.85
CA TRP A 95 -6.03 -6.80 -6.41
C TRP A 95 -5.95 -8.18 -5.75
N VAL A 96 -5.02 -8.30 -4.82
CA VAL A 96 -4.79 -9.55 -4.08
C VAL A 96 -4.92 -9.31 -2.59
#